data_fe9f7e8fe81443c62ae23a593082df32
#
_entry.id   fe9f7e8fe81443c62ae23a593082df32
#
_cell.length_a   1.000
_cell.length_b   1.000
_cell.length_c   1.000
_cell.angle_alpha   90.00
_cell.angle_beta   90.00
_cell.angle_gamma   90.00
#
_symmetry.space_group_name_H-M   'P 1'
#
loop_
_entity.id
_entity.type
_entity.pdbx_description
1 polymer ?
#
loop_
_entity_poly.entity_id
_entity_poly.type
_entity_poly.pdbx_seq_one_letter_code
_entity_poly.pdbx_strand_id
1 'polypeptide(L)'
;MKKLLLVATAALLSLPPAFAQRIVVRVAPPPVIVEHPGRRPHPGWVWVGGYHRWDGSRYVWVGGRWVAPPRPHAVWIAGHWRHEPGGYVWIEGHWR
;
A
#
# COMPACT_ATOMS: atom_id res chain seq x y z
N MET A 1 7.79 -37.27 36.44
CA MET A 1 7.76 -36.78 35.87
C MET A 1 7.64 -36.38 34.94
N LYS A 2 7.67 -36.09 34.73
CA LYS A 2 7.61 -35.57 33.95
C LYS A 2 7.29 -35.13 33.05
N LYS A 3 7.28 -34.79 32.68
CA LYS A 3 7.14 -34.24 31.85
C LYS A 3 6.63 -33.81 31.01
N LEU A 4 6.62 -33.32 30.81
CA LEU A 4 6.28 -32.74 30.07
C LEU A 4 5.97 -32.16 29.30
N LEU A 5 6.07 -31.78 28.91
CA LEU A 5 5.88 -31.12 28.18
C LEU A 5 5.75 -30.67 27.31
N LEU A 6 5.81 -30.35 26.88
CA LEU A 6 5.76 -29.75 26.09
C LEU A 6 5.41 -29.45 25.20
N VAL A 7 5.44 -29.12 24.88
CA VAL A 7 5.21 -28.76 24.21
C VAL A 7 4.65 -28.17 23.44
N ALA A 8 4.34 -27.84 23.09
CA ALA A 8 3.65 -27.27 22.47
C ALA A 8 3.96 -26.33 21.84
N THR A 9 4.03 -25.90 21.74
CA THR A 9 4.50 -25.00 21.32
C THR A 9 4.49 -24.76 20.06
N ALA A 10 4.54 -25.13 19.55
CA ALA A 10 4.69 -24.96 18.39
C ALA A 10 3.78 -24.36 17.70
N ALA A 11 2.92 -24.46 17.84
CA ALA A 11 1.98 -24.01 17.19
C ALA A 11 2.10 -22.82 16.64
N LEU A 12 2.39 -22.13 17.08
CA LEU A 12 2.39 -20.96 16.73
C LEU A 12 2.83 -20.66 15.55
N LEU A 13 3.45 -21.14 15.14
CA LEU A 13 3.97 -20.81 14.11
C LEU A 13 3.29 -20.80 13.00
N SER A 14 2.29 -21.04 13.00
CA SER A 14 1.67 -21.10 11.86
C SER A 14 1.16 -19.88 11.47
N LEU A 15 1.77 -18.87 11.62
CA LEU A 15 1.30 -17.70 11.17
C LEU A 15 1.18 -17.74 9.74
N PRO A 16 0.15 -17.31 9.16
CA PRO A 16 0.02 -17.25 7.76
C PRO A 16 0.93 -16.24 7.20
N PRO A 17 1.31 -16.43 6.07
CA PRO A 17 2.12 -15.50 5.43
C PRO A 17 1.33 -14.33 5.22
N ALA A 18 1.96 -13.41 5.17
CA ALA A 18 1.34 -12.34 5.01
C ALA A 18 0.77 -12.02 3.77
N PHE A 19 0.44 -12.73 2.95
CA PHE A 19 -0.22 -12.22 1.91
C PHE A 19 -1.47 -12.17 2.27
N ALA A 20 -1.76 -11.44 2.46
CA ALA A 20 -2.71 -11.07 2.95
C ALA A 20 -3.93 -11.09 2.37
N GLN A 21 -4.81 -10.59 2.90
CA GLN A 21 -6.04 -10.56 2.49
C GLN A 21 -6.20 -9.57 1.47
N ARG A 22 -6.66 -9.85 0.35
CA ARG A 22 -7.05 -8.85 -0.60
C ARG A 22 -8.37 -8.28 -0.18
N ILE A 23 -8.42 -7.01 -0.04
CA ILE A 23 -9.68 -6.34 0.24
C ILE A 23 -10.25 -5.89 -1.08
N VAL A 24 -11.45 -6.35 -1.38
CA VAL A 24 -12.14 -5.96 -2.60
C VAL A 24 -13.20 -4.93 -2.24
N VAL A 25 -13.10 -3.75 -2.81
CA VAL A 25 -14.03 -2.67 -2.54
C VAL A 25 -15.06 -2.63 -3.65
N ARG A 26 -16.34 -2.68 -3.28
CA ARG A 26 -17.37 -2.76 -4.31
C ARG A 26 -17.69 -1.44 -4.97
N VAL A 27 -17.36 -0.36 -4.33
CA VAL A 27 -17.68 0.97 -4.83
C VAL A 27 -16.50 1.48 -5.62
N ALA A 28 -16.75 2.04 -6.78
CA ALA A 28 -15.67 2.55 -7.61
C ALA A 28 -14.96 3.72 -6.92
N PRO A 29 -13.64 3.81 -7.02
CA PRO A 29 -12.93 4.94 -6.45
C PRO A 29 -13.26 6.22 -7.22
N PRO A 30 -13.23 7.37 -6.54
CA PRO A 30 -13.39 8.62 -7.25
C PRO A 30 -12.21 8.87 -8.19
N PRO A 31 -12.37 9.80 -9.11
CA PRO A 31 -11.23 10.15 -9.97
C PRO A 31 -10.06 10.69 -9.16
N VAL A 32 -8.86 10.46 -9.66
CA VAL A 32 -7.67 10.96 -9.00
C VAL A 32 -7.68 12.47 -9.01
N ILE A 33 -7.36 13.08 -7.88
CA ILE A 33 -7.29 14.51 -7.79
C ILE A 33 -5.96 14.98 -8.36
N VAL A 34 -6.02 15.95 -9.26
CA VAL A 34 -4.80 16.49 -9.83
C VAL A 34 -4.23 17.51 -8.86
N GLU A 35 -3.03 17.28 -8.40
CA GLU A 35 -2.39 18.17 -7.47
C GLU A 35 -1.23 18.88 -8.15
N HIS A 36 -0.88 20.05 -7.64
CA HIS A 36 0.26 20.79 -8.14
C HIS A 36 1.37 20.68 -7.10
N PRO A 37 2.41 19.93 -7.39
CA PRO A 37 3.44 19.61 -6.39
C PRO A 37 4.20 20.81 -5.85
N GLY A 38 4.22 21.89 -6.56
CA GLY A 38 4.98 23.03 -6.13
C GLY A 38 6.47 22.79 -6.34
N ARG A 39 7.28 23.53 -5.57
CA ARG A 39 8.70 23.50 -5.80
C ARG A 39 9.32 22.28 -5.18
N ARG A 40 10.24 21.64 -5.89
CA ARG A 40 10.97 20.50 -5.36
C ARG A 40 11.85 20.96 -4.19
N PRO A 41 11.72 20.36 -3.00
CA PRO A 41 12.44 20.84 -1.83
C PRO A 41 13.91 20.48 -1.83
N HIS A 42 14.29 19.38 -2.47
CA HIS A 42 15.69 18.98 -2.53
C HIS A 42 15.99 18.37 -3.89
N PRO A 43 17.21 18.57 -4.41
CA PRO A 43 17.55 17.97 -5.70
C PRO A 43 17.41 16.46 -5.64
N GLY A 44 16.88 15.87 -6.69
CA GLY A 44 16.76 14.43 -6.78
C GLY A 44 15.54 13.84 -6.12
N TRP A 45 14.80 14.61 -5.33
CA TRP A 45 13.60 14.08 -4.74
C TRP A 45 12.53 13.89 -5.79
N VAL A 46 11.63 12.95 -5.55
CA VAL A 46 10.64 12.50 -6.51
C VAL A 46 9.26 12.79 -5.96
N TRP A 47 8.37 13.26 -6.83
CA TRP A 47 6.98 13.48 -6.43
C TRP A 47 6.24 12.15 -6.44
N VAL A 48 5.66 11.80 -5.30
CA VAL A 48 4.80 10.63 -5.18
C VAL A 48 3.39 11.17 -5.14
N GLY A 49 2.62 10.89 -6.18
CA GLY A 49 1.27 11.44 -6.28
C GLY A 49 0.33 10.90 -5.24
N GLY A 50 -0.71 11.65 -4.98
CA GLY A 50 -1.72 11.23 -4.03
C GLY A 50 -2.60 10.12 -4.57
N TYR A 51 -3.41 9.57 -3.70
CA TYR A 51 -4.30 8.49 -4.09
C TYR A 51 -5.46 8.41 -3.10
N HIS A 52 -6.49 7.69 -3.49
CA HIS A 52 -7.60 7.43 -2.59
C HIS A 52 -7.34 6.16 -1.81
N ARG A 53 -7.42 6.24 -0.51
CA ARG A 53 -7.27 5.10 0.38
C ARG A 53 -8.66 4.66 0.83
N TRP A 54 -8.89 3.39 0.96
CA TRP A 54 -10.14 2.88 1.50
C TRP A 54 -9.98 2.70 3.01
N ASP A 55 -10.83 3.35 3.78
CA ASP A 55 -10.70 3.31 5.24
C ASP A 55 -11.61 2.26 5.88
N GLY A 56 -12.27 1.46 5.09
CA GLY A 56 -13.21 0.45 5.59
C GLY A 56 -14.65 0.82 5.29
N SER A 57 -14.92 2.09 5.03
CA SER A 57 -16.27 2.52 4.72
C SER A 57 -16.33 3.54 3.60
N ARG A 58 -15.25 4.23 3.32
CA ARG A 58 -15.26 5.24 2.27
C ARG A 58 -13.85 5.49 1.77
N TYR A 59 -13.76 6.14 0.63
CA TYR A 59 -12.47 6.54 0.09
C TYR A 59 -12.04 7.86 0.75
N VAL A 60 -10.77 7.94 1.09
CA VAL A 60 -10.18 9.13 1.68
C VAL A 60 -8.96 9.50 0.88
N TRP A 61 -8.87 10.75 0.48
CA TRP A 61 -7.73 11.19 -0.32
C TRP A 61 -6.48 11.35 0.55
N VAL A 62 -5.37 10.77 0.08
CA VAL A 62 -4.08 10.94 0.71
C VAL A 62 -3.27 11.81 -0.24
N GLY A 63 -2.86 12.97 0.21
CA GLY A 63 -2.16 13.91 -0.65
C GLY A 63 -0.77 13.41 -1.06
N GLY A 64 -0.33 13.88 -2.20
CA GLY A 64 1.00 13.54 -2.66
C GLY A 64 2.08 14.24 -1.87
N ARG A 65 3.32 13.84 -2.07
CA ARG A 65 4.43 14.43 -1.35
C ARG A 65 5.74 14.20 -2.10
N TRP A 66 6.72 15.01 -1.77
CA TRP A 66 8.07 14.81 -2.26
C TRP A 66 8.78 13.80 -1.37
N VAL A 67 9.52 12.89 -1.97
CA VAL A 67 10.17 11.80 -1.25
C VAL A 67 11.60 11.62 -1.76
N ALA A 68 12.52 11.39 -0.86
CA ALA A 68 13.87 11.04 -1.26
C ALA A 68 13.86 9.63 -1.83
N PRO A 69 14.38 9.40 -3.02
CA PRO A 69 14.39 8.05 -3.57
C PRO A 69 15.35 7.15 -2.80
N PRO A 70 15.11 5.86 -2.77
CA PRO A 70 15.96 4.95 -2.01
C PRO A 70 17.34 4.76 -2.62
N ARG A 71 17.54 5.15 -3.86
CA ARG A 71 18.83 5.10 -4.52
C ARG A 71 18.79 6.07 -5.68
N PRO A 72 19.94 6.50 -6.20
CA PRO A 72 19.93 7.45 -7.31
C PRO A 72 19.20 6.89 -8.52
N HIS A 73 18.46 7.77 -9.16
CA HIS A 73 17.74 7.47 -10.38
C HIS A 73 16.61 6.45 -10.22
N ALA A 74 16.19 6.16 -9.01
CA ALA A 74 15.03 5.31 -8.81
C ALA A 74 13.78 6.01 -9.33
N VAL A 75 12.87 5.23 -9.86
CA VAL A 75 11.63 5.74 -10.44
C VAL A 75 10.47 5.25 -9.63
N TRP A 76 9.55 6.14 -9.30
CA TRP A 76 8.36 5.74 -8.55
C TRP A 76 7.28 5.29 -9.53
N ILE A 77 6.77 4.07 -9.30
CA ILE A 77 5.66 3.53 -10.06
C ILE A 77 4.44 3.66 -9.16
N ALA A 78 3.50 4.48 -9.57
CA ALA A 78 2.36 4.80 -8.73
C ALA A 78 1.44 3.60 -8.54
N GLY A 79 0.87 3.50 -7.36
CA GLY A 79 -0.18 2.53 -7.12
C GLY A 79 -1.47 2.96 -7.78
N HIS A 80 -2.39 2.05 -7.87
CA HIS A 80 -3.68 2.36 -8.49
C HIS A 80 -4.74 1.35 -8.11
N TRP A 81 -5.99 1.72 -8.29
CA TRP A 81 -7.09 0.82 -8.10
C TRP A 81 -7.34 0.08 -9.41
N ARG A 82 -7.45 -1.24 -9.33
CA ARG A 82 -7.70 -2.06 -10.51
C ARG A 82 -9.09 -2.67 -10.41
N HIS A 83 -9.84 -2.58 -11.50
CA HIS A 83 -11.17 -3.17 -11.52
C HIS A 83 -11.05 -4.67 -11.77
N GLU A 84 -11.68 -5.45 -10.92
CA GLU A 84 -11.70 -6.90 -11.03
C GLU A 84 -13.11 -7.40 -10.82
N PRO A 85 -13.39 -8.66 -11.10
CA PRO A 85 -14.71 -9.19 -10.80
C PRO A 85 -15.02 -8.98 -9.32
N GLY A 86 -16.16 -8.42 -9.07
CA GLY A 86 -16.56 -8.16 -7.70
C GLY A 86 -16.22 -6.79 -7.17
N GLY A 87 -15.40 -6.02 -7.84
CA GLY A 87 -15.09 -4.68 -7.36
C GLY A 87 -13.71 -4.19 -7.71
N TYR A 88 -13.07 -3.50 -6.80
CA TYR A 88 -11.80 -2.82 -7.05
C TYR A 88 -10.79 -3.25 -6.02
N VAL A 89 -9.54 -3.43 -6.46
CA VAL A 89 -8.45 -3.88 -5.61
C VAL A 89 -7.32 -2.89 -5.73
N TRP A 90 -6.72 -2.53 -4.61
CA TRP A 90 -5.59 -1.62 -4.63
C TRP A 90 -4.30 -2.34 -5.00
N ILE A 91 -3.57 -1.77 -5.93
CA ILE A 91 -2.26 -2.26 -6.34
C ILE A 91 -1.24 -1.27 -5.81
N GLU A 92 -0.34 -1.73 -4.97
CA GLU A 92 0.63 -0.85 -4.34
C GLU A 92 1.61 -0.25 -5.31
N GLY A 93 1.98 0.98 -5.06
CA GLY A 93 3.08 1.59 -5.79
C GLY A 93 4.42 1.05 -5.31
N HIS A 94 5.44 1.25 -6.09
CA HIS A 94 6.77 0.77 -5.72
C HIS A 94 7.86 1.51 -6.47
N TRP A 95 9.08 1.35 -6.00
CA TRP A 95 10.23 1.92 -6.66
C TRP A 95 10.82 0.92 -7.65
N ARG A 96 11.26 1.44 -8.78
CA ARG A 96 11.91 0.62 -9.79
C ARG A 96 13.27 1.21 -10.13
#